data_156e7eca2852f268d6b4663419b01b1f
#
_entry.id   156e7eca2852f268d6b4663419b01b1f
#
_cell.length_a   1.000
_cell.length_b   1.000
_cell.length_c   1.000
_cell.angle_alpha   90.00
_cell.angle_beta   90.00
_cell.angle_gamma   90.00
#
_symmetry.space_group_name_H-M   'P 1'
#
loop_
_entity.id
_entity.type
_entity.pdbx_description
1 polymer ?
#
loop_
_entity_poly.entity_id
_entity_poly.type
_entity_poly.pdbx_seq_one_letter_code
_entity_poly.pdbx_strand_id
1 'polypeptide(L)'
;VTMKKRGRVISSSYEALRNKRLDLFAVTLKQIGAEIARAQLGDAVSVLVSGDGNNNAAGSVTAVSTTGVAYADLIALWAGLAPHQVNTMLANAATMQALLALSEMKDAEAGLNFQGTGKMITPLGANLICAPSVADRTIVAFDKNCALEMVDAGGIVVDYDTLINKQLDRITISSTVGFAKIFADATKKLTYNAAQ
;
A
#
# COMPACT_ATOMS: atom_id res chain seq x y z
N VAL A 1 -8.40 -2.85 17.79
CA VAL A 1 -7.52 -3.12 16.61
C VAL A 1 -7.43 -4.62 16.40
N THR A 2 -7.78 -5.09 15.21
CA THR A 2 -7.64 -6.51 14.86
C THR A 2 -6.22 -6.78 14.41
N MET A 3 -5.49 -7.63 15.17
CA MET A 3 -4.13 -8.05 14.83
C MET A 3 -4.17 -9.22 13.85
N LYS A 4 -3.37 -9.17 12.80
CA LYS A 4 -3.23 -10.25 11.82
C LYS A 4 -1.80 -10.78 11.80
N LYS A 5 -1.64 -12.08 12.01
CA LYS A 5 -0.36 -12.76 11.86
C LYS A 5 -0.15 -13.16 10.41
N ARG A 6 0.94 -12.71 9.81
CA ARG A 6 1.38 -13.05 8.47
C ARG A 6 2.71 -13.78 8.56
N GLY A 7 2.85 -14.91 7.88
CA GLY A 7 4.10 -15.66 7.92
C GLY A 7 4.21 -16.69 6.80
N ARG A 8 5.42 -17.19 6.63
CA ARG A 8 5.77 -18.26 5.69
C ARG A 8 6.74 -19.23 6.36
N VAL A 9 6.67 -20.47 5.91
CA VAL A 9 7.56 -21.55 6.34
C VAL A 9 8.39 -21.97 5.13
N ILE A 10 9.70 -22.03 5.31
CA ILE A 10 10.63 -22.64 4.36
C ILE A 10 11.06 -23.97 4.94
N SER A 11 11.00 -25.03 4.15
CA SER A 11 11.57 -26.33 4.51
C SER A 11 12.60 -26.71 3.47
N SER A 12 13.78 -27.12 3.91
CA SER A 12 14.89 -27.56 3.04
C SER A 12 15.47 -28.84 3.55
N SER A 13 15.90 -29.73 2.66
CA SER A 13 16.63 -30.93 3.06
C SER A 13 18.07 -30.59 3.44
N TYR A 14 18.67 -31.40 4.32
CA TYR A 14 20.06 -31.25 4.71
C TYR A 14 21.02 -31.27 3.51
N GLU A 15 20.71 -32.09 2.50
CA GLU A 15 21.50 -32.21 1.29
C GLU A 15 21.45 -30.92 0.44
N ALA A 16 20.27 -30.32 0.34
CA ALA A 16 20.09 -29.06 -0.40
C ALA A 16 20.87 -27.90 0.25
N LEU A 17 20.91 -27.85 1.59
CA LEU A 17 21.70 -26.87 2.32
C LEU A 17 23.21 -27.11 2.21
N ARG A 18 23.65 -28.38 2.21
CA ARG A 18 25.07 -28.74 2.07
C ARG A 18 25.63 -28.46 0.68
N ASN A 19 24.84 -28.72 -0.37
CA ASN A 19 25.26 -28.58 -1.76
C ASN A 19 25.12 -27.18 -2.31
N LYS A 20 24.79 -26.27 -1.58
CA LYS A 20 24.78 -24.98 -1.66
C LYS A 20 24.25 -24.12 -2.54
N ARG A 21 23.50 -23.27 -2.39
CA ARG A 21 23.47 -21.92 -2.97
C ARG A 21 22.89 -21.00 -1.92
N LEU A 22 23.75 -20.51 -1.06
CA LEU A 22 23.44 -19.47 -0.08
C LEU A 22 22.73 -18.28 -0.73
N ASP A 23 23.09 -17.98 -1.99
CA ASP A 23 22.46 -16.88 -2.75
C ASP A 23 20.96 -17.12 -3.01
N LEU A 24 20.59 -18.36 -3.38
CA LEU A 24 19.19 -18.68 -3.63
C LEU A 24 18.35 -18.57 -2.35
N PHE A 25 18.91 -18.98 -1.22
CA PHE A 25 18.24 -18.87 0.08
C PHE A 25 18.04 -17.42 0.49
N ALA A 26 19.05 -16.56 0.32
CA ALA A 26 18.94 -15.13 0.59
C ALA A 26 17.89 -14.43 -0.29
N VAL A 27 17.83 -14.80 -1.58
CA VAL A 27 16.80 -14.32 -2.51
C VAL A 27 15.41 -14.75 -2.07
N THR A 28 15.24 -16.02 -1.65
CA THR A 28 13.96 -16.53 -1.16
C THR A 28 13.49 -15.79 0.10
N LEU A 29 14.40 -15.53 1.04
CA LEU A 29 14.10 -14.75 2.25
C LEU A 29 13.63 -13.32 1.92
N LYS A 30 14.29 -12.65 0.98
CA LYS A 30 13.87 -11.33 0.50
C LYS A 30 12.49 -11.36 -0.15
N GLN A 31 12.20 -12.39 -0.94
CA GLN A 31 10.89 -12.57 -1.56
C GLN A 31 9.78 -12.75 -0.51
N ILE A 32 10.04 -13.56 0.53
CA ILE A 32 9.10 -13.76 1.64
C ILE A 32 8.85 -12.44 2.38
N GLY A 33 9.91 -11.69 2.70
CA GLY A 33 9.78 -10.39 3.33
C GLY A 33 8.93 -9.43 2.49
N ALA A 34 9.16 -9.39 1.18
CA ALA A 34 8.38 -8.57 0.25
C ALA A 34 6.91 -9.01 0.17
N GLU A 35 6.63 -10.32 0.22
CA GLU A 35 5.26 -10.85 0.21
C GLU A 35 4.51 -10.48 1.50
N ILE A 36 5.16 -10.62 2.66
CA ILE A 36 4.58 -10.23 3.95
C ILE A 36 4.27 -8.73 3.94
N ALA A 37 5.22 -7.89 3.49
CA ALA A 37 5.03 -6.45 3.39
C ALA A 37 3.87 -6.06 2.46
N ARG A 38 3.73 -6.73 1.30
CA ARG A 38 2.59 -6.51 0.40
C ARG A 38 1.25 -6.90 1.03
N ALA A 39 1.23 -8.01 1.78
CA ALA A 39 0.02 -8.44 2.48
C ALA A 39 -0.37 -7.45 3.60
N GLN A 40 0.61 -6.93 4.34
CA GLN A 40 0.39 -5.88 5.34
C GLN A 40 -0.09 -4.57 4.70
N LEU A 41 0.49 -4.16 3.56
CA LEU A 41 0.02 -3.01 2.80
C LEU A 41 -1.43 -3.19 2.36
N GLY A 42 -1.82 -4.39 1.91
CA GLY A 42 -3.20 -4.71 1.57
C GLY A 42 -4.15 -4.57 2.77
N ASP A 43 -3.74 -5.03 3.95
CA ASP A 43 -4.50 -4.85 5.17
C ASP A 43 -4.62 -3.37 5.56
N ALA A 44 -3.55 -2.59 5.45
CA ALA A 44 -3.55 -1.14 5.71
C ALA A 44 -4.52 -0.40 4.77
N VAL A 45 -4.46 -0.67 3.46
CA VAL A 45 -5.36 -0.08 2.46
C VAL A 45 -6.82 -0.47 2.73
N SER A 46 -7.06 -1.73 3.13
CA SER A 46 -8.40 -2.17 3.50
C SER A 46 -8.97 -1.38 4.68
N VAL A 47 -8.15 -1.14 5.71
CA VAL A 47 -8.55 -0.32 6.87
C VAL A 47 -8.74 1.14 6.48
N LEU A 48 -7.87 1.72 5.64
CA LEU A 48 -8.04 3.09 5.14
C LEU A 48 -9.36 3.27 4.40
N VAL A 49 -9.73 2.32 3.54
CA VAL A 49 -10.93 2.42 2.67
C VAL A 49 -12.19 1.99 3.39
N SER A 50 -12.16 0.83 4.06
CA SER A 50 -13.35 0.20 4.64
C SER A 50 -13.52 0.46 6.14
N GLY A 51 -12.50 1.04 6.77
CA GLY A 51 -12.46 1.23 8.22
C GLY A 51 -11.96 0.01 8.99
N ASP A 52 -11.82 0.16 10.29
CA ASP A 52 -11.33 -0.87 11.22
C ASP A 52 -12.47 -1.61 11.97
N GLY A 53 -13.71 -1.42 11.56
CA GLY A 53 -14.90 -2.00 12.19
C GLY A 53 -15.68 -1.04 13.08
N ASN A 54 -15.20 0.19 13.31
CA ASN A 54 -15.83 1.20 14.16
C ASN A 54 -16.70 2.20 13.35
N ASN A 55 -17.26 1.78 12.22
CA ASN A 55 -18.06 2.61 11.32
C ASN A 55 -17.32 3.86 10.82
N ASN A 56 -16.03 3.72 10.57
CA ASN A 56 -15.11 4.79 10.17
C ASN A 56 -14.55 4.59 8.75
N ALA A 57 -15.36 4.05 7.83
CA ALA A 57 -14.99 3.92 6.42
C ALA A 57 -14.62 5.29 5.81
N ALA A 58 -13.79 5.26 4.76
CA ALA A 58 -13.42 6.47 4.02
C ALA A 58 -14.64 7.13 3.39
N GLY A 59 -14.81 8.42 3.62
CA GLY A 59 -15.84 9.20 2.94
C GLY A 59 -15.61 9.20 1.42
N SER A 60 -16.70 9.11 0.64
CA SER A 60 -16.62 9.16 -0.82
C SER A 60 -16.75 10.60 -1.31
N VAL A 61 -15.89 10.98 -2.26
CA VAL A 61 -16.00 12.20 -3.04
C VAL A 61 -16.54 11.83 -4.42
N THR A 62 -17.51 12.58 -4.89
CA THR A 62 -18.07 12.38 -6.23
C THR A 62 -17.11 12.87 -7.29
N ALA A 63 -16.84 12.07 -8.31
CA ALA A 63 -16.03 12.47 -9.45
C ALA A 63 -16.71 13.64 -10.19
N VAL A 64 -15.92 14.62 -10.54
CA VAL A 64 -16.37 15.80 -11.32
C VAL A 64 -16.42 15.43 -12.80
N SER A 65 -15.45 14.62 -13.25
CA SER A 65 -15.41 14.15 -14.63
C SER A 65 -16.44 13.05 -14.87
N THR A 66 -17.11 13.13 -16.00
CA THR A 66 -18.06 12.09 -16.48
C THR A 66 -17.37 10.98 -17.26
N THR A 67 -16.17 11.24 -17.78
CA THR A 67 -15.39 10.30 -18.61
C THR A 67 -13.92 10.29 -18.20
N GLY A 68 -13.48 9.15 -17.67
CA GLY A 68 -12.10 9.02 -17.19
C GLY A 68 -11.79 9.86 -15.94
N VAL A 69 -10.52 9.93 -15.59
CA VAL A 69 -10.03 10.78 -14.51
C VAL A 69 -9.61 12.14 -15.07
N ALA A 70 -9.93 13.22 -14.36
CA ALA A 70 -9.51 14.58 -14.70
C ALA A 70 -8.78 15.23 -13.52
N TYR A 71 -8.02 16.28 -13.77
CA TYR A 71 -7.36 17.04 -12.72
C TYR A 71 -8.36 17.67 -11.73
N ALA A 72 -9.57 18.04 -12.21
CA ALA A 72 -10.67 18.50 -11.37
C ALA A 72 -11.07 17.48 -10.28
N ASP A 73 -10.92 16.18 -10.54
CA ASP A 73 -11.18 15.13 -9.55
C ASP A 73 -10.17 15.15 -8.40
N LEU A 74 -8.89 15.46 -8.71
CA LEU A 74 -7.85 15.63 -7.70
C LEU A 74 -8.10 16.87 -6.84
N ILE A 75 -8.57 17.97 -7.45
CA ILE A 75 -8.96 19.20 -6.74
C ILE A 75 -10.16 18.90 -5.82
N ALA A 76 -11.14 18.15 -6.29
CA ALA A 76 -12.30 17.76 -5.49
C ALA A 76 -11.90 16.89 -4.28
N LEU A 77 -10.96 15.97 -4.46
CA LEU A 77 -10.40 15.19 -3.35
C LEU A 77 -9.67 16.07 -2.35
N TRP A 78 -8.85 17.00 -2.83
CA TRP A 78 -8.14 17.95 -1.99
C TRP A 78 -9.10 18.81 -1.17
N ALA A 79 -10.12 19.38 -1.80
CA ALA A 79 -11.12 20.19 -1.12
C ALA A 79 -11.95 19.37 -0.13
N GLY A 80 -12.30 18.13 -0.48
CA GLY A 80 -13.11 17.23 0.33
C GLY A 80 -12.40 16.69 1.59
N LEU A 81 -11.07 16.80 1.68
CA LEU A 81 -10.31 16.34 2.84
C LEU A 81 -10.19 17.41 3.93
N ALA A 82 -10.54 18.67 3.66
CA ALA A 82 -10.47 19.73 4.66
C ALA A 82 -11.23 19.33 5.96
N PRO A 83 -10.68 19.63 7.18
CA PRO A 83 -9.52 20.48 7.47
C PRO A 83 -8.15 19.79 7.37
N HIS A 84 -8.11 18.48 7.05
CA HIS A 84 -6.86 17.73 6.92
C HIS A 84 -6.13 18.07 5.62
N GLN A 85 -4.82 17.77 5.58
CA GLN A 85 -3.99 18.02 4.39
C GLN A 85 -3.86 16.76 3.55
N VAL A 86 -4.05 16.89 2.24
CA VAL A 86 -3.72 15.80 1.31
C VAL A 86 -2.21 15.78 1.12
N ASN A 87 -1.53 14.89 1.80
CA ASN A 87 -0.09 14.70 1.65
C ASN A 87 0.27 13.35 0.98
N THR A 88 -0.69 12.45 0.87
CA THR A 88 -0.49 11.14 0.24
C THR A 88 -1.74 10.71 -0.52
N MET A 89 -1.53 10.20 -1.74
CA MET A 89 -2.56 9.58 -2.57
C MET A 89 -2.13 8.16 -2.96
N LEU A 90 -3.05 7.20 -2.88
CA LEU A 90 -2.85 5.83 -3.33
C LEU A 90 -3.72 5.56 -4.55
N ALA A 91 -3.15 4.88 -5.53
CA ALA A 91 -3.86 4.38 -6.69
C ALA A 91 -3.23 3.07 -7.16
N ASN A 92 -3.97 2.23 -7.86
CA ASN A 92 -3.40 1.05 -8.51
C ASN A 92 -2.66 1.43 -9.81
N ALA A 93 -1.98 0.47 -10.44
CA ALA A 93 -1.15 0.73 -11.61
C ALA A 93 -1.95 1.30 -12.80
N ALA A 94 -3.17 0.80 -13.03
CA ALA A 94 -4.02 1.28 -14.13
C ALA A 94 -4.50 2.72 -13.89
N THR A 95 -4.95 3.03 -12.68
CA THR A 95 -5.33 4.39 -12.29
C THR A 95 -4.12 5.33 -12.30
N MET A 96 -2.95 4.84 -11.86
CA MET A 96 -1.71 5.59 -11.90
C MET A 96 -1.33 5.97 -13.34
N GLN A 97 -1.44 5.04 -14.28
CA GLN A 97 -1.19 5.30 -15.69
C GLN A 97 -2.14 6.40 -16.22
N ALA A 98 -3.43 6.33 -15.87
CA ALA A 98 -4.40 7.35 -16.27
C ALA A 98 -4.07 8.73 -15.69
N LEU A 99 -3.68 8.78 -14.40
CA LEU A 99 -3.26 10.02 -13.74
C LEU A 99 -2.02 10.63 -14.39
N LEU A 100 -0.99 9.83 -14.65
CA LEU A 100 0.25 10.31 -15.29
C LEU A 100 0.06 10.71 -16.74
N ALA A 101 -1.05 10.31 -17.38
CA ALA A 101 -1.40 10.71 -18.74
C ALA A 101 -2.03 12.12 -18.82
N LEU A 102 -2.48 12.67 -17.68
CA LEU A 102 -3.06 14.01 -17.63
C LEU A 102 -2.04 15.07 -18.09
N SER A 103 -2.51 16.10 -18.81
CA SER A 103 -1.69 17.22 -19.29
C SER A 103 -1.01 17.94 -18.14
N GLU A 104 -1.74 18.21 -17.09
CA GLU A 104 -1.29 18.91 -15.89
C GLU A 104 -0.20 18.16 -15.12
N MET A 105 -0.15 16.83 -15.28
CA MET A 105 0.90 15.99 -14.68
C MET A 105 2.16 15.92 -15.55
N LYS A 106 2.05 16.26 -16.85
CA LYS A 106 3.17 16.26 -17.81
C LYS A 106 3.83 17.63 -17.95
N ASP A 107 3.14 18.68 -17.55
CA ASP A 107 3.62 20.04 -17.69
C ASP A 107 4.78 20.30 -16.73
N ALA A 108 5.93 20.65 -17.27
CA ALA A 108 7.12 20.97 -16.50
C ALA A 108 6.95 22.24 -15.63
N GLU A 109 6.08 23.16 -16.06
CA GLU A 109 5.77 24.38 -15.31
C GLU A 109 4.86 24.14 -14.12
N ALA A 110 4.11 23.03 -14.09
CA ALA A 110 3.26 22.63 -12.98
C ALA A 110 4.04 22.09 -11.77
N GLY A 111 5.37 22.17 -11.76
CA GLY A 111 6.22 21.81 -10.61
C GLY A 111 6.55 20.33 -10.48
N LEU A 112 6.43 19.54 -11.54
CA LEU A 112 6.78 18.12 -11.53
C LEU A 112 8.29 17.91 -11.50
N ASN A 113 8.83 17.68 -10.32
CA ASN A 113 10.21 17.22 -10.13
C ASN A 113 10.38 15.69 -10.29
N PHE A 114 9.49 15.05 -11.05
CA PHE A 114 9.55 13.60 -11.25
C PHE A 114 10.86 13.17 -11.93
N GLN A 115 11.31 13.94 -12.90
CA GLN A 115 12.53 13.64 -13.69
C GLN A 115 13.82 13.73 -12.85
N GLY A 116 13.82 14.50 -11.76
CA GLY A 116 15.02 14.72 -10.94
C GLY A 116 15.09 13.86 -9.69
N THR A 117 13.96 13.46 -9.10
CA THR A 117 13.90 12.81 -7.79
C THR A 117 13.36 11.39 -7.80
N GLY A 118 12.74 10.94 -8.89
CA GLY A 118 12.06 9.65 -8.98
C GLY A 118 10.83 9.53 -8.07
N LYS A 119 10.41 10.61 -7.43
CA LYS A 119 9.21 10.66 -6.59
C LYS A 119 8.04 11.19 -7.38
N MET A 120 6.96 10.44 -7.41
CA MET A 120 5.71 10.90 -8.01
C MET A 120 4.99 11.83 -7.02
N ILE A 121 4.98 13.12 -7.34
CA ILE A 121 4.28 14.15 -6.54
C ILE A 121 3.22 14.75 -7.46
N THR A 122 2.00 14.91 -6.95
CA THR A 122 0.94 15.63 -7.67
C THR A 122 1.21 17.14 -7.65
N PRO A 123 0.67 17.92 -8.60
CA PRO A 123 0.75 19.39 -8.55
C PRO A 123 0.21 19.99 -7.24
N LEU A 124 -0.62 19.25 -6.50
CA LEU A 124 -1.14 19.61 -5.17
C LEU A 124 -0.16 19.32 -4.02
N GLY A 125 1.07 18.85 -4.31
CA GLY A 125 2.08 18.55 -3.30
C GLY A 125 1.92 17.19 -2.61
N ALA A 126 0.96 16.37 -2.99
CA ALA A 126 0.75 15.05 -2.43
C ALA A 126 1.66 13.99 -3.09
N ASN A 127 2.24 13.10 -2.28
CA ASN A 127 2.95 11.95 -2.79
C ASN A 127 1.99 10.95 -3.40
N LEU A 128 2.23 10.54 -4.65
CA LEU A 128 1.44 9.54 -5.35
C LEU A 128 2.15 8.18 -5.25
N ILE A 129 1.49 7.21 -4.65
CA ILE A 129 2.06 5.88 -4.37
C ILE A 129 1.21 4.82 -5.08
N CYS A 130 1.89 3.95 -5.83
CA CYS A 130 1.23 2.81 -6.44
C CYS A 130 0.98 1.71 -5.40
N ALA A 131 -0.29 1.41 -5.14
CA ALA A 131 -0.72 0.36 -4.24
C ALA A 131 -1.65 -0.63 -5.00
N PRO A 132 -1.16 -1.84 -5.33
CA PRO A 132 -1.94 -2.82 -6.09
C PRO A 132 -3.24 -3.27 -5.40
N SER A 133 -3.35 -3.05 -4.09
CA SER A 133 -4.53 -3.38 -3.28
C SER A 133 -5.67 -2.37 -3.37
N VAL A 134 -5.45 -1.22 -4.00
CA VAL A 134 -6.50 -0.25 -4.29
C VAL A 134 -7.35 -0.74 -5.47
N ALA A 135 -8.66 -0.61 -5.34
CA ALA A 135 -9.59 -1.01 -6.40
C ALA A 135 -9.37 -0.21 -7.70
N ASP A 136 -9.73 -0.80 -8.82
CA ASP A 136 -9.65 -0.12 -10.12
C ASP A 136 -10.46 1.18 -10.12
N ARG A 137 -9.93 2.17 -10.82
CA ARG A 137 -10.56 3.50 -10.95
C ARG A 137 -10.83 4.21 -9.62
N THR A 138 -10.10 3.84 -8.57
CA THR A 138 -10.24 4.44 -7.26
C THR A 138 -8.94 5.12 -6.86
N ILE A 139 -9.08 6.36 -6.37
CA ILE A 139 -8.00 7.14 -5.79
C ILE A 139 -8.35 7.32 -4.30
N VAL A 140 -7.39 7.01 -3.43
CA VAL A 140 -7.53 7.20 -1.99
C VAL A 140 -6.58 8.31 -1.56
N ALA A 141 -7.12 9.43 -1.09
CA ALA A 141 -6.35 10.54 -0.56
C ALA A 141 -6.47 10.59 0.97
N PHE A 142 -5.37 10.83 1.64
CA PHE A 142 -5.36 10.89 3.10
C PHE A 142 -4.20 11.72 3.64
N ASP A 143 -4.35 12.12 4.90
CA ASP A 143 -3.27 12.72 5.69
C ASP A 143 -2.53 11.62 6.45
N LYS A 144 -1.28 11.32 6.03
CA LYS A 144 -0.45 10.27 6.63
C LYS A 144 -0.16 10.48 8.12
N ASN A 145 -0.31 11.72 8.62
CA ASN A 145 0.04 12.04 10.01
C ASN A 145 -1.07 11.66 10.99
N CYS A 146 -2.32 11.52 10.51
CA CYS A 146 -3.46 11.31 11.38
C CYS A 146 -4.50 10.29 10.85
N ALA A 147 -4.30 9.71 9.65
CA ALA A 147 -5.28 8.79 9.08
C ALA A 147 -5.19 7.38 9.65
N LEU A 148 -3.98 6.85 9.80
CA LEU A 148 -3.75 5.44 10.11
C LEU A 148 -2.57 5.29 11.08
N GLU A 149 -2.73 4.41 12.06
CA GLU A 149 -1.65 3.95 12.93
C GLU A 149 -1.41 2.46 12.75
N MET A 150 -0.14 2.07 12.70
CA MET A 150 0.29 0.68 12.68
C MET A 150 0.66 0.23 14.09
N VAL A 151 0.04 -0.83 14.56
CA VAL A 151 0.34 -1.47 15.82
C VAL A 151 1.09 -2.76 15.54
N ASP A 152 2.31 -2.87 16.02
CA ASP A 152 3.16 -4.05 15.85
C ASP A 152 3.24 -4.83 17.18
N ALA A 153 2.98 -6.13 17.12
CA ALA A 153 3.02 -7.03 18.28
C ALA A 153 4.31 -7.86 18.28
N GLY A 154 5.46 -7.20 18.40
CA GLY A 154 6.74 -7.88 18.64
C GLY A 154 7.65 -8.02 17.42
N GLY A 155 7.35 -7.33 16.31
CA GLY A 155 8.22 -7.31 15.13
C GLY A 155 8.22 -8.61 14.31
N ILE A 156 9.35 -8.85 13.65
CA ILE A 156 9.55 -10.07 12.85
C ILE A 156 10.11 -11.16 13.75
N VAL A 157 9.39 -12.28 13.83
CA VAL A 157 9.81 -13.48 14.57
C VAL A 157 10.34 -14.50 13.57
N VAL A 158 11.53 -15.02 13.82
CA VAL A 158 12.16 -16.09 13.04
C VAL A 158 12.41 -17.28 13.95
N ASP A 159 11.73 -18.38 13.69
CA ASP A 159 11.87 -19.64 14.44
C ASP A 159 12.53 -20.70 13.56
N TYR A 160 13.38 -21.51 14.19
CA TYR A 160 14.07 -22.64 13.57
C TYR A 160 13.58 -23.94 14.18
N ASP A 161 13.33 -24.94 13.33
CA ASP A 161 12.96 -26.29 13.73
C ASP A 161 13.63 -27.31 12.82
N THR A 162 14.14 -28.38 13.41
CA THR A 162 14.82 -29.45 12.70
C THR A 162 13.99 -30.74 12.82
N LEU A 163 13.46 -31.21 11.70
CA LEU A 163 12.69 -32.44 11.62
C LEU A 163 13.64 -33.62 11.33
N ILE A 164 14.20 -34.21 12.37
CA ILE A 164 15.20 -35.30 12.29
C ILE A 164 14.64 -36.52 11.55
N ASN A 165 13.36 -36.85 11.77
CA ASN A 165 12.69 -37.98 11.13
C ASN A 165 12.49 -37.82 9.62
N LYS A 166 12.60 -36.61 9.09
CA LYS A 166 12.46 -36.27 7.65
C LYS A 166 13.72 -35.66 7.07
N GLN A 167 14.77 -35.47 7.87
CA GLN A 167 16.02 -34.81 7.51
C GLN A 167 15.80 -33.46 6.84
N LEU A 168 14.86 -32.66 7.43
CA LEU A 168 14.50 -31.33 6.94
C LEU A 168 14.80 -30.28 8.00
N ASP A 169 15.41 -29.19 7.57
CA ASP A 169 15.45 -27.94 8.33
C ASP A 169 14.27 -27.06 7.93
N ARG A 170 13.62 -26.48 8.92
CA ARG A 170 12.46 -25.62 8.75
C ARG A 170 12.71 -24.27 9.39
N ILE A 171 12.45 -23.21 8.62
CA ILE A 171 12.52 -21.83 9.09
C ILE A 171 11.13 -21.22 8.93
N THR A 172 10.60 -20.66 10.02
CA THR A 172 9.34 -19.93 10.02
C THR A 172 9.63 -18.45 10.23
N ILE A 173 9.14 -17.62 9.33
CA ILE A 173 9.22 -16.16 9.43
C ILE A 173 7.81 -15.65 9.59
N SER A 174 7.53 -14.90 10.64
CA SER A 174 6.21 -14.32 10.89
C SER A 174 6.29 -12.92 11.47
N SER A 175 5.26 -12.13 11.19
CA SER A 175 5.04 -10.80 11.77
C SER A 175 3.57 -10.65 12.10
N THR A 176 3.26 -10.02 13.23
CA THR A 176 1.90 -9.77 13.69
C THR A 176 1.68 -8.28 13.77
N VAL A 177 0.84 -7.76 12.88
CA VAL A 177 0.57 -6.33 12.75
C VAL A 177 -0.93 -6.09 12.71
N GLY A 178 -1.37 -4.99 13.30
CA GLY A 178 -2.73 -4.46 13.17
C GLY A 178 -2.70 -3.01 12.72
N PHE A 179 -3.80 -2.56 12.17
CA PHE A 179 -3.98 -1.17 11.74
C PHE A 179 -5.22 -0.59 12.40
N ALA A 180 -5.08 0.63 12.92
CA ALA A 180 -6.17 1.41 13.48
C ALA A 180 -6.37 2.67 12.66
N LYS A 181 -7.61 3.02 12.37
CA LYS A 181 -7.95 4.30 11.77
C LYS A 181 -8.15 5.32 12.87
N ILE A 182 -7.34 6.40 12.89
CA ILE A 182 -7.37 7.41 13.96
C ILE A 182 -8.53 8.36 13.70
N PHE A 183 -8.52 9.07 12.56
CA PHE A 183 -9.59 9.99 12.18
C PHE A 183 -10.28 9.50 10.90
N ALA A 184 -11.60 9.34 10.97
CA ALA A 184 -12.41 8.87 9.85
C ALA A 184 -12.40 9.84 8.65
N ASP A 185 -12.39 11.13 8.94
CA ASP A 185 -12.43 12.24 7.99
C ASP A 185 -11.06 12.55 7.35
N ALA A 186 -9.96 12.06 7.96
CA ALA A 186 -8.61 12.20 7.42
C ALA A 186 -8.34 11.31 6.18
N THR A 187 -9.34 10.59 5.69
CA THR A 187 -9.26 9.75 4.49
C THR A 187 -10.49 9.93 3.63
N LYS A 188 -10.28 10.16 2.33
CA LYS A 188 -11.34 10.22 1.32
C LYS A 188 -10.99 9.31 0.15
N LYS A 189 -12.02 8.76 -0.47
CA LYS A 189 -11.90 7.99 -1.72
C LYS A 189 -12.72 8.63 -2.81
N LEU A 190 -12.22 8.58 -4.02
CA LEU A 190 -12.92 8.96 -5.23
C LEU A 190 -12.87 7.79 -6.21
N THR A 191 -14.02 7.45 -6.76
CA THR A 191 -14.11 6.47 -7.85
C THR A 191 -14.60 7.19 -9.09
N TYR A 192 -13.81 7.13 -10.17
CA TYR A 192 -14.15 7.81 -11.43
C TYR A 192 -14.73 6.82 -12.46
N ASN A 193 -15.47 7.34 -13.42
CA ASN A 193 -16.09 6.55 -14.47
C ASN A 193 -15.05 6.03 -15.48
N ALA A 194 -15.39 4.94 -16.20
CA ALA A 194 -14.56 4.49 -17.30
C ALA A 194 -14.48 5.58 -18.39
N ALA A 195 -13.35 5.69 -19.06
CA ALA A 195 -13.28 6.40 -20.33
C ALA A 195 -14.13 5.62 -21.34
N GLN A 196 -15.00 6.31 -22.05
CA GLN A 196 -15.76 5.75 -23.18
C GLN A 196 -14.87 5.59 -24.39
#